data_63998e5c35131a7500cc8e88f467369b
#
_entry.id   63998e5c35131a7500cc8e88f467369b
#
_cell.length_a   1.000
_cell.length_b   1.000
_cell.length_c   1.000
_cell.angle_alpha   90.00
_cell.angle_beta   90.00
_cell.angle_gamma   90.00
#
_symmetry.space_group_name_H-M   'P 1'
#
loop_
_entity.id
_entity.type
_entity.pdbx_description
1 polymer ?
#
loop_
_entity_poly.entity_id
_entity_poly.type
_entity_poly.pdbx_seq_one_letter_code
_entity_poly.pdbx_strand_id
1 'polypeptide(L)'
;MTIALTDKNTLRETARKNVDQGAVTEGYDADRQEVLRLLNDSLATELVCVLRYKRHYYMAKGVKAHVAAEEFLEHAGQEAEHADKLAERIVQLGGEPDFNPDSLSSRSHAEYKPGSNLKEMVYEDLVAERIAIDSYREIIQYIGDKDPTSRRLFEEILAQEEEHADDMADILEGL
;
A
#
# COMPACT_ATOMS: atom_id res chain seq x y z
N MET A 1 24.59 -23.32 8.70
CA MET A 1 24.58 -23.72 7.28
C MET A 1 25.31 -22.65 6.49
N THR A 2 26.36 -22.99 5.76
CA THR A 2 27.04 -22.02 4.88
C THR A 2 26.24 -21.97 3.57
N ILE A 3 25.64 -20.82 3.27
CA ILE A 3 24.95 -20.62 1.98
C ILE A 3 25.99 -20.56 0.89
N ALA A 4 25.96 -21.49 -0.06
CA ALA A 4 26.81 -21.45 -1.25
C ALA A 4 26.17 -20.47 -2.25
N LEU A 5 26.82 -19.32 -2.47
CA LEU A 5 26.42 -18.39 -3.51
C LEU A 5 26.78 -18.94 -4.90
N THR A 6 25.99 -18.56 -5.90
CA THR A 6 26.27 -18.87 -7.30
C THR A 6 27.64 -18.31 -7.73
N ASP A 7 28.43 -19.09 -8.48
CA ASP A 7 29.73 -18.63 -8.93
C ASP A 7 29.62 -17.44 -9.91
N LYS A 8 30.70 -16.63 -9.97
CA LYS A 8 30.71 -15.38 -10.71
C LYS A 8 30.52 -15.52 -12.22
N ASN A 9 30.98 -16.62 -12.81
CA ASN A 9 30.87 -16.81 -14.26
C ASN A 9 29.41 -17.18 -14.63
N THR A 10 28.82 -18.09 -13.88
CA THR A 10 27.38 -18.43 -14.00
C THR A 10 26.52 -17.19 -13.84
N LEU A 11 26.75 -16.33 -12.81
CA LEU A 11 26.02 -15.07 -12.66
C LEU A 11 26.17 -14.15 -13.87
N ARG A 12 27.39 -14.01 -14.41
CA ARG A 12 27.67 -13.17 -15.58
C ARG A 12 27.01 -13.69 -16.86
N GLU A 13 26.94 -15.00 -17.03
CA GLU A 13 26.29 -15.64 -18.19
C GLU A 13 24.76 -15.49 -18.09
N THR A 14 24.19 -15.76 -16.93
CA THR A 14 22.75 -15.67 -16.68
C THR A 14 22.26 -14.23 -16.80
N ALA A 15 23.02 -13.25 -16.27
CA ALA A 15 22.68 -11.83 -16.34
C ALA A 15 22.61 -11.25 -17.78
N ARG A 16 23.15 -11.94 -18.79
CA ARG A 16 23.06 -11.53 -20.20
C ARG A 16 21.79 -12.03 -20.89
N LYS A 17 21.05 -12.93 -20.23
CA LYS A 17 19.78 -13.44 -20.76
C LYS A 17 18.68 -12.44 -20.43
N ASN A 18 17.73 -12.27 -21.36
CA ASN A 18 16.53 -11.46 -21.16
C ASN A 18 16.79 -10.06 -20.57
N VAL A 19 17.86 -9.39 -21.04
CA VAL A 19 18.31 -8.08 -20.54
C VAL A 19 17.19 -7.00 -20.65
N ASP A 20 16.31 -7.16 -21.62
CA ASP A 20 15.14 -6.32 -21.87
C ASP A 20 14.05 -6.41 -20.76
N GLN A 21 14.11 -7.44 -19.92
CA GLN A 21 13.19 -7.58 -18.78
C GLN A 21 13.59 -6.73 -17.54
N GLY A 22 14.66 -5.97 -17.62
CA GLY A 22 15.08 -5.03 -16.59
C GLY A 22 15.34 -5.69 -15.23
N ALA A 23 14.53 -5.34 -14.24
CA ALA A 23 14.67 -5.86 -12.86
C ALA A 23 14.25 -7.32 -12.68
N VAL A 24 13.48 -7.88 -13.62
CA VAL A 24 13.06 -9.29 -13.56
C VAL A 24 14.16 -10.17 -14.18
N THR A 25 14.93 -10.82 -13.34
CA THR A 25 16.01 -11.73 -13.73
C THR A 25 15.55 -13.18 -13.68
N GLU A 26 16.37 -14.09 -14.23
CA GLU A 26 16.16 -15.54 -14.15
C GLU A 26 16.05 -16.08 -12.71
N GLY A 27 16.55 -15.33 -11.71
CA GLY A 27 16.48 -15.68 -10.30
C GLY A 27 15.23 -15.18 -9.59
N TYR A 28 14.29 -14.56 -10.28
CA TYR A 28 13.02 -14.13 -9.68
C TYR A 28 12.12 -15.36 -9.43
N ASP A 29 11.88 -15.68 -8.17
CA ASP A 29 11.25 -16.96 -7.73
C ASP A 29 9.81 -16.80 -7.21
N ALA A 30 9.29 -15.58 -7.14
CA ALA A 30 7.90 -15.34 -6.77
C ALA A 30 6.94 -15.58 -7.96
N ASP A 31 5.68 -15.89 -7.67
CA ASP A 31 4.61 -15.82 -8.68
C ASP A 31 4.38 -14.36 -9.07
N ARG A 32 5.03 -13.95 -10.17
CA ARG A 32 5.00 -12.55 -10.62
C ARG A 32 3.58 -12.06 -10.92
N GLN A 33 2.70 -12.91 -11.47
CA GLN A 33 1.33 -12.51 -11.79
C GLN A 33 0.54 -12.25 -10.51
N GLU A 34 0.70 -13.11 -9.52
CA GLU A 34 0.02 -12.93 -8.25
C GLU A 34 0.58 -11.72 -7.47
N VAL A 35 1.90 -11.50 -7.48
CA VAL A 35 2.49 -10.30 -6.88
C VAL A 35 1.97 -9.03 -7.56
N LEU A 36 1.86 -8.99 -8.89
CA LEU A 36 1.29 -7.87 -9.63
C LEU A 36 -0.19 -7.63 -9.30
N ARG A 37 -0.97 -8.70 -9.11
CA ARG A 37 -2.37 -8.59 -8.66
C ARG A 37 -2.45 -7.97 -7.26
N LEU A 38 -1.67 -8.47 -6.31
CA LEU A 38 -1.63 -7.96 -4.93
C LEU A 38 -1.21 -6.49 -4.88
N LEU A 39 -0.20 -6.10 -5.65
CA LEU A 39 0.23 -4.69 -5.76
C LEU A 39 -0.87 -3.80 -6.35
N ASN A 40 -1.62 -4.26 -7.36
CA ASN A 40 -2.71 -3.50 -7.96
C ASN A 40 -3.95 -3.39 -7.04
N ASP A 41 -4.25 -4.42 -6.25
CA ASP A 41 -5.33 -4.36 -5.27
C ASP A 41 -4.97 -3.40 -4.11
N SER A 42 -3.70 -3.41 -3.68
CA SER A 42 -3.19 -2.44 -2.73
C SER A 42 -3.18 -1.01 -3.29
N LEU A 43 -2.75 -0.81 -4.53
CA LEU A 43 -2.85 0.48 -5.22
C LEU A 43 -4.29 1.02 -5.22
N ALA A 44 -5.28 0.17 -5.45
CA ALA A 44 -6.68 0.58 -5.38
C ALA A 44 -7.11 0.93 -3.95
N THR A 45 -6.57 0.24 -2.93
CA THR A 45 -6.83 0.53 -1.53
C THR A 45 -6.31 1.91 -1.15
N GLU A 46 -5.05 2.23 -1.46
CA GLU A 46 -4.47 3.55 -1.20
C GLU A 46 -5.27 4.66 -1.89
N LEU A 47 -5.62 4.49 -3.17
CA LEU A 47 -6.39 5.49 -3.91
C LEU A 47 -7.78 5.72 -3.33
N VAL A 48 -8.45 4.68 -2.83
CA VAL A 48 -9.75 4.82 -2.13
C VAL A 48 -9.55 5.56 -0.80
N CYS A 49 -8.47 5.29 -0.06
CA CYS A 49 -8.11 6.00 1.17
C CYS A 49 -7.81 7.48 0.90
N VAL A 50 -7.03 7.82 -0.13
CA VAL A 50 -6.80 9.21 -0.57
C VAL A 50 -8.11 9.96 -0.77
N LEU A 51 -9.04 9.35 -1.52
CA LEU A 51 -10.33 9.98 -1.83
C LEU A 51 -11.19 10.19 -0.58
N ARG A 52 -11.18 9.21 0.34
CA ARG A 52 -11.93 9.27 1.60
C ARG A 52 -11.34 10.31 2.53
N TYR A 53 -10.04 10.30 2.80
CA TYR A 53 -9.35 11.28 3.63
C TYR A 53 -9.52 12.71 3.12
N LYS A 54 -9.39 12.94 1.81
CA LYS A 54 -9.66 14.26 1.22
C LYS A 54 -11.10 14.71 1.46
N ARG A 55 -12.08 13.84 1.29
CA ARG A 55 -13.47 14.17 1.60
C ARG A 55 -13.65 14.50 3.07
N HIS A 56 -13.05 13.71 3.98
CA HIS A 56 -13.15 13.94 5.42
C HIS A 56 -12.52 15.28 5.80
N TYR A 57 -11.36 15.62 5.25
CA TYR A 57 -10.74 16.94 5.42
C TYR A 57 -11.68 18.09 5.09
N TYR A 58 -12.30 18.08 3.90
CA TYR A 58 -13.19 19.16 3.47
C TYR A 58 -14.53 19.18 4.25
N MET A 59 -14.93 18.08 4.82
CA MET A 59 -16.18 17.97 5.59
C MET A 59 -16.01 18.18 7.09
N ALA A 60 -14.80 18.08 7.63
CA ALA A 60 -14.48 18.34 9.03
C ALA A 60 -14.71 19.83 9.36
N LYS A 61 -15.66 20.12 10.25
CA LYS A 61 -16.07 21.49 10.60
C LYS A 61 -16.17 21.68 12.10
N GLY A 62 -15.83 22.87 12.55
CA GLY A 62 -15.92 23.29 13.95
C GLY A 62 -14.58 23.24 14.67
N VAL A 63 -14.54 23.86 15.86
CA VAL A 63 -13.30 24.06 16.62
C VAL A 63 -12.63 22.74 17.00
N LYS A 64 -13.41 21.72 17.32
CA LYS A 64 -12.90 20.37 17.65
C LYS A 64 -12.42 19.57 16.43
N ALA A 65 -12.81 19.96 15.24
CA ALA A 65 -12.44 19.24 14.01
C ALA A 65 -11.05 19.64 13.48
N HIS A 66 -10.40 20.64 14.02
CA HIS A 66 -9.17 21.18 13.46
C HIS A 66 -8.04 20.15 13.46
N VAL A 67 -7.81 19.49 14.59
CA VAL A 67 -6.77 18.45 14.71
C VAL A 67 -7.06 17.31 13.73
N ALA A 68 -8.29 16.76 13.74
CA ALA A 68 -8.66 15.69 12.84
C ALA A 68 -8.55 16.08 11.35
N ALA A 69 -8.86 17.33 11.01
CA ALA A 69 -8.73 17.82 9.64
C ALA A 69 -7.27 17.90 9.17
N GLU A 70 -6.35 18.30 10.03
CA GLU A 70 -4.92 18.32 9.71
C GLU A 70 -4.41 16.90 9.45
N GLU A 71 -4.75 15.94 10.31
CA GLU A 71 -4.41 14.52 10.12
C GLU A 71 -5.03 13.93 8.85
N PHE A 72 -6.30 14.19 8.58
CA PHE A 72 -6.93 13.74 7.33
C PHE A 72 -6.21 14.24 6.07
N LEU A 73 -5.69 15.48 6.11
CA LEU A 73 -4.96 16.02 4.96
C LEU A 73 -3.57 15.41 4.85
N GLU A 74 -2.87 15.23 5.98
CA GLU A 74 -1.55 14.61 6.04
C GLU A 74 -1.62 13.17 5.56
N HIS A 75 -2.51 12.34 6.13
CA HIS A 75 -2.70 10.95 5.72
C HIS A 75 -3.08 10.85 4.23
N ALA A 76 -3.97 11.74 3.71
CA ALA A 76 -4.28 11.75 2.28
C ALA A 76 -3.04 11.95 1.39
N GLY A 77 -2.04 12.69 1.86
CA GLY A 77 -0.76 12.88 1.17
C GLY A 77 0.10 11.63 1.21
N GLN A 78 0.20 11.00 2.37
CA GLN A 78 0.98 9.78 2.60
C GLN A 78 0.39 8.59 1.83
N GLU A 79 -0.93 8.43 1.79
CA GLU A 79 -1.60 7.41 0.97
C GLU A 79 -1.33 7.60 -0.53
N ALA A 80 -1.27 8.85 -0.99
CA ALA A 80 -0.91 9.13 -2.38
C ALA A 80 0.55 8.72 -2.68
N GLU A 81 1.48 8.92 -1.73
CA GLU A 81 2.86 8.47 -1.85
C GLU A 81 2.96 6.93 -1.84
N HIS A 82 2.14 6.23 -1.03
CA HIS A 82 2.04 4.78 -1.06
C HIS A 82 1.58 4.28 -2.43
N ALA A 83 0.52 4.89 -2.98
CA ALA A 83 0.01 4.57 -4.31
C ALA A 83 1.09 4.72 -5.40
N ASP A 84 1.88 5.79 -5.36
CA ASP A 84 2.97 6.03 -6.30
C ASP A 84 4.08 4.96 -6.18
N LYS A 85 4.50 4.61 -4.96
CA LYS A 85 5.50 3.55 -4.71
C LYS A 85 5.03 2.18 -5.21
N LEU A 86 3.73 1.85 -4.99
CA LEU A 86 3.13 0.61 -5.50
C LEU A 86 3.10 0.59 -7.03
N ALA A 87 2.70 1.70 -7.66
CA ALA A 87 2.67 1.83 -9.12
C ALA A 87 4.07 1.70 -9.73
N GLU A 88 5.10 2.33 -9.15
CA GLU A 88 6.49 2.17 -9.57
C GLU A 88 6.94 0.71 -9.49
N ARG A 89 6.59 0.00 -8.42
CA ARG A 89 6.95 -1.41 -8.26
C ARG A 89 6.25 -2.31 -9.29
N ILE A 90 4.99 -2.05 -9.61
CA ILE A 90 4.26 -2.75 -10.67
C ILE A 90 5.00 -2.63 -12.01
N VAL A 91 5.41 -1.40 -12.38
CA VAL A 91 6.14 -1.16 -13.61
C VAL A 91 7.51 -1.85 -13.61
N GLN A 92 8.25 -1.83 -12.49
CA GLN A 92 9.52 -2.56 -12.35
C GLN A 92 9.38 -4.06 -12.58
N LEU A 93 8.24 -4.64 -12.20
CA LEU A 93 7.93 -6.05 -12.42
C LEU A 93 7.35 -6.32 -13.82
N GLY A 94 7.33 -5.31 -14.70
CA GLY A 94 6.80 -5.43 -16.07
C GLY A 94 5.29 -5.53 -16.15
N GLY A 95 4.57 -5.06 -15.13
CA GLY A 95 3.12 -4.94 -15.09
C GLY A 95 2.63 -3.55 -15.50
N GLU A 96 1.31 -3.39 -15.51
CA GLU A 96 0.60 -2.13 -15.74
C GLU A 96 -0.14 -1.73 -14.45
N PRO A 97 0.12 -0.54 -13.88
CA PRO A 97 -0.63 -0.05 -12.74
C PRO A 97 -2.04 0.35 -13.16
N ASP A 98 -3.05 -0.24 -12.51
CA ASP A 98 -4.45 -0.03 -12.85
C ASP A 98 -5.04 1.15 -12.06
N PHE A 99 -5.06 2.33 -12.68
CA PHE A 99 -5.69 3.55 -12.18
C PHE A 99 -7.14 3.73 -12.68
N ASN A 100 -7.77 2.71 -13.24
CA ASN A 100 -9.14 2.83 -13.73
C ASN A 100 -10.12 3.12 -12.58
N PRO A 101 -10.76 4.31 -12.56
CA PRO A 101 -11.67 4.69 -11.47
C PRO A 101 -12.88 3.77 -11.34
N ASP A 102 -13.32 3.14 -12.42
CA ASP A 102 -14.50 2.26 -12.42
C ASP A 102 -14.27 0.96 -11.63
N SER A 103 -13.01 0.55 -11.46
CA SER A 103 -12.64 -0.69 -10.76
C SER A 103 -12.06 -0.47 -9.36
N LEU A 104 -11.73 0.76 -8.95
CA LEU A 104 -11.07 1.04 -7.68
C LEU A 104 -11.81 0.43 -6.48
N SER A 105 -13.10 0.75 -6.32
CA SER A 105 -13.87 0.26 -5.18
C SER A 105 -14.04 -1.26 -5.14
N SER A 106 -13.97 -1.93 -6.28
CA SER A 106 -14.12 -3.40 -6.34
C SER A 106 -12.82 -4.15 -6.06
N ARG A 107 -11.66 -3.49 -6.25
CA ARG A 107 -10.33 -4.06 -5.98
C ARG A 107 -9.80 -3.66 -4.60
N SER A 108 -10.23 -2.51 -4.08
CA SER A 108 -9.82 -2.02 -2.77
C SER A 108 -10.22 -2.99 -1.65
N HIS A 109 -9.33 -3.23 -0.71
CA HIS A 109 -9.63 -3.96 0.53
C HIS A 109 -10.51 -3.12 1.46
N ALA A 110 -10.31 -1.79 1.50
CA ALA A 110 -11.08 -0.86 2.31
C ALA A 110 -12.28 -0.30 1.55
N GLU A 111 -13.40 -0.10 2.25
CA GLU A 111 -14.60 0.50 1.68
C GLU A 111 -14.52 2.03 1.71
N TYR A 112 -15.12 2.68 0.69
CA TYR A 112 -15.33 4.11 0.74
C TYR A 112 -16.54 4.42 1.64
N LYS A 113 -16.27 4.83 2.89
CA LYS A 113 -17.30 5.22 3.88
C LYS A 113 -17.23 6.73 4.15
N PRO A 114 -18.26 7.49 3.77
CA PRO A 114 -18.21 8.95 3.91
C PRO A 114 -18.33 9.45 5.35
N GLY A 115 -18.92 8.68 6.27
CA GLY A 115 -19.27 9.16 7.60
C GLY A 115 -20.30 10.30 7.57
N SER A 116 -21.15 10.43 8.57
CA SER A 116 -22.17 11.48 8.67
C SER A 116 -21.76 12.64 9.60
N ASN A 117 -20.77 12.42 10.45
CA ASN A 117 -20.24 13.37 11.42
C ASN A 117 -18.76 13.09 11.68
N LEU A 118 -18.07 14.00 12.40
CA LEU A 118 -16.64 13.88 12.66
C LEU A 118 -16.24 12.54 13.30
N LYS A 119 -16.99 12.09 14.30
CA LYS A 119 -16.70 10.84 15.00
C LYS A 119 -16.81 9.63 14.09
N GLU A 120 -17.83 9.60 13.22
CA GLU A 120 -17.96 8.53 12.23
C GLU A 120 -16.84 8.59 11.16
N MET A 121 -16.43 9.78 10.72
CA MET A 121 -15.32 9.93 9.78
C MET A 121 -14.04 9.32 10.37
N VAL A 122 -13.64 9.72 11.58
CA VAL A 122 -12.46 9.18 12.27
C VAL A 122 -12.59 7.67 12.50
N TYR A 123 -13.77 7.20 12.91
CA TYR A 123 -14.00 5.77 13.12
C TYR A 123 -13.86 4.95 11.83
N GLU A 124 -14.40 5.42 10.72
CA GLU A 124 -14.32 4.71 9.43
C GLU A 124 -12.91 4.78 8.82
N ASP A 125 -12.14 5.84 9.10
CA ASP A 125 -10.72 5.89 8.75
C ASP A 125 -9.93 4.86 9.57
N LEU A 126 -10.09 4.82 10.89
CA LEU A 126 -9.46 3.80 11.72
C LEU A 126 -9.82 2.37 11.29
N VAL A 127 -11.07 2.12 10.91
CA VAL A 127 -11.46 0.80 10.39
C VAL A 127 -10.69 0.46 9.11
N ALA A 128 -10.51 1.42 8.22
CA ALA A 128 -9.80 1.17 6.98
C ALA A 128 -8.30 0.96 7.18
N GLU A 129 -7.65 1.73 8.08
CA GLU A 129 -6.25 1.47 8.44
C GLU A 129 -6.08 0.05 8.98
N ARG A 130 -6.96 -0.41 9.84
CA ARG A 130 -6.91 -1.77 10.37
C ARG A 130 -7.10 -2.85 9.30
N ILE A 131 -7.90 -2.57 8.27
CA ILE A 131 -8.04 -3.46 7.11
C ILE A 131 -6.73 -3.47 6.29
N ALA A 132 -6.12 -2.32 6.04
CA ALA A 132 -4.84 -2.20 5.34
C ALA A 132 -3.73 -2.95 6.09
N ILE A 133 -3.61 -2.73 7.40
CA ILE A 133 -2.66 -3.41 8.29
C ILE A 133 -2.76 -4.93 8.17
N ASP A 134 -3.94 -5.50 8.31
CA ASP A 134 -4.10 -6.96 8.25
C ASP A 134 -3.85 -7.49 6.84
N SER A 135 -4.33 -6.79 5.80
CA SER A 135 -4.10 -7.14 4.40
C SER A 135 -2.59 -7.14 4.06
N TYR A 136 -1.86 -6.12 4.48
CA TYR A 136 -0.42 -6.01 4.18
C TYR A 136 0.41 -7.01 4.96
N ARG A 137 0.03 -7.36 6.19
CA ARG A 137 0.64 -8.48 6.93
C ARG A 137 0.48 -9.82 6.19
N GLU A 138 -0.69 -10.10 5.65
CA GLU A 138 -0.94 -11.30 4.86
C GLU A 138 -0.12 -11.30 3.56
N ILE A 139 -0.05 -10.17 2.87
CA ILE A 139 0.76 -10.02 1.64
C ILE A 139 2.24 -10.24 1.93
N ILE A 140 2.77 -9.63 3.00
CA ILE A 140 4.16 -9.80 3.43
C ILE A 140 4.47 -11.29 3.69
N GLN A 141 3.57 -12.00 4.38
CA GLN A 141 3.71 -13.43 4.65
C GLN A 141 3.67 -14.26 3.37
N TYR A 142 2.78 -13.93 2.42
CA TYR A 142 2.67 -14.60 1.13
C TYR A 142 3.93 -14.44 0.28
N ILE A 143 4.45 -13.22 0.18
CA ILE A 143 5.66 -12.91 -0.59
C ILE A 143 6.88 -13.61 0.03
N GLY A 144 7.00 -13.58 1.34
CA GLY A 144 8.10 -14.20 2.10
C GLY A 144 9.47 -13.74 1.57
N ASP A 145 10.37 -14.69 1.36
CA ASP A 145 11.74 -14.43 0.88
C ASP A 145 11.87 -14.47 -0.66
N LYS A 146 10.78 -14.71 -1.38
CA LYS A 146 10.81 -14.88 -2.84
C LYS A 146 10.92 -13.55 -3.60
N ASP A 147 10.34 -12.47 -3.07
CA ASP A 147 10.51 -11.11 -3.60
C ASP A 147 10.78 -10.13 -2.44
N PRO A 148 12.04 -10.05 -2.00
CA PRO A 148 12.41 -9.21 -0.85
C PRO A 148 12.21 -7.71 -1.11
N THR A 149 12.16 -7.27 -2.37
CA THR A 149 11.93 -5.85 -2.71
C THR A 149 10.46 -5.48 -2.54
N SER A 150 9.54 -6.29 -3.06
CA SER A 150 8.10 -6.06 -2.85
C SER A 150 7.71 -6.26 -1.39
N ARG A 151 8.28 -7.28 -0.70
CA ARG A 151 8.06 -7.46 0.74
C ARG A 151 8.48 -6.22 1.53
N ARG A 152 9.66 -5.69 1.28
CA ARG A 152 10.16 -4.50 1.97
C ARG A 152 9.28 -3.28 1.72
N LEU A 153 8.78 -3.10 0.51
CA LEU A 153 7.83 -2.03 0.19
C LEU A 153 6.58 -2.14 1.06
N PHE A 154 5.98 -3.33 1.17
CA PHE A 154 4.83 -3.56 2.04
C PHE A 154 5.16 -3.40 3.52
N GLU A 155 6.37 -3.77 3.98
CA GLU A 155 6.82 -3.55 5.35
C GLU A 155 6.94 -2.04 5.68
N GLU A 156 7.41 -1.22 4.74
CA GLU A 156 7.49 0.24 4.88
C GLU A 156 6.09 0.89 4.93
N ILE A 157 5.18 0.47 4.04
CA ILE A 157 3.79 0.95 4.05
C ILE A 157 3.09 0.50 5.33
N LEU A 158 3.17 -0.77 5.70
CA LEU A 158 2.56 -1.31 6.92
C LEU A 158 2.95 -0.51 8.17
N ALA A 159 4.22 -0.14 8.31
CA ALA A 159 4.68 0.65 9.45
C ALA A 159 3.97 2.02 9.52
N GLN A 160 3.66 2.62 8.37
CA GLN A 160 2.96 3.90 8.29
C GLN A 160 1.45 3.75 8.55
N GLU A 161 0.82 2.67 8.05
CA GLU A 161 -0.59 2.36 8.37
C GLU A 161 -0.80 2.10 9.88
N GLU A 162 0.20 1.48 10.55
CA GLU A 162 0.16 1.31 12.00
C GLU A 162 0.22 2.67 12.73
N GLU A 163 1.00 3.63 12.25
CA GLU A 163 1.05 5.01 12.76
C GLU A 163 -0.29 5.74 12.51
N HIS A 164 -0.83 5.66 11.29
CA HIS A 164 -2.14 6.24 10.96
C HIS A 164 -3.26 5.69 11.87
N ALA A 165 -3.25 4.39 12.15
CA ALA A 165 -4.23 3.76 13.02
C ALA A 165 -4.13 4.28 14.46
N ASP A 166 -2.92 4.51 14.98
CA ASP A 166 -2.70 5.07 16.32
C ASP A 166 -3.20 6.51 16.38
N ASP A 167 -2.90 7.35 15.37
CA ASP A 167 -3.37 8.74 15.29
C ASP A 167 -4.91 8.82 15.26
N MET A 168 -5.54 7.98 14.43
CA MET A 168 -7.01 7.93 14.37
C MET A 168 -7.63 7.43 15.69
N ALA A 169 -6.98 6.48 16.38
CA ALA A 169 -7.45 5.98 17.67
C ALA A 169 -7.38 7.09 18.75
N ASP A 170 -6.29 7.83 18.81
CA ASP A 170 -6.09 8.93 19.75
C ASP A 170 -7.10 10.06 19.53
N ILE A 171 -7.35 10.43 18.28
CA ILE A 171 -8.37 11.42 17.94
C ILE A 171 -9.75 10.93 18.34
N LEU A 172 -10.07 9.65 18.09
CA LEU A 172 -11.37 9.05 18.40
C LEU A 172 -11.64 9.05 19.91
N GLU A 173 -10.61 8.82 20.75
CA GLU A 173 -10.72 8.89 22.21
C GLU A 173 -11.04 10.32 22.71
N GLY A 174 -10.51 11.33 22.01
CA GLY A 174 -10.70 12.75 22.32
C GLY A 174 -12.05 13.34 21.90
N LEU A 175 -12.87 12.60 21.12
CA LEU A 175 -14.18 13.03 20.57
C LEU A 175 -15.37 12.51 21.38
#